data_dce1dbcf310ad37172c855c19affca1e
#
_entry.id   dce1dbcf310ad37172c855c19affca1e
#
_cell.length_a   1.000
_cell.length_b   1.000
_cell.length_c   1.000
_cell.angle_alpha   90.00
_cell.angle_beta   90.00
_cell.angle_gamma   90.00
#
_symmetry.space_group_name_H-M   'P 1'
#
loop_
_entity.id
_entity.type
_entity.pdbx_description
1 polymer ?
#
loop_
_entity_poly.entity_id
_entity_poly.type
_entity_poly.pdbx_seq_one_letter_code
_entity_poly.pdbx_strand_id
1 'polypeptide(L)'
;TTTDYFLEINSIDSEINNLKKHDFVFIALHGTFGEDGTLQKILEENKIKYNGADQFASKKCFDKSFCKKIAINDGILTPNFYAVESNICNDNIGFTSSKYVIKPNSQGSSVGFSVVDNFEDINSAIDVALDFDNKVLIEEYIGGNELTVPILGGQAFPVIEIIPKEGFYDYSAKYVKGMSEYVCPSEIGEKLTTEIKDTALRIHQLLGCEVYSRVDFKLFNNEIYFLEINSLPG
;
A
#
# COMPACT_ATOMS: atom_id res chain seq x y z
N THR A 1 -15.30 -32.34 -9.36
CA THR A 1 -16.16 -31.36 -8.68
C THR A 1 -15.26 -30.56 -7.76
N THR A 2 -14.92 -29.32 -8.18
CA THR A 2 -14.29 -28.33 -7.33
C THR A 2 -15.29 -27.93 -6.25
N THR A 3 -14.96 -28.21 -5.00
CA THR A 3 -15.72 -27.71 -3.85
C THR A 3 -14.99 -26.48 -3.36
N ASP A 4 -15.55 -25.29 -3.57
CA ASP A 4 -15.05 -24.05 -2.99
C ASP A 4 -15.41 -24.06 -1.51
N TYR A 5 -14.42 -23.88 -0.66
CA TYR A 5 -14.58 -23.79 0.79
C TYR A 5 -14.23 -22.36 1.24
N PHE A 6 -15.19 -21.67 1.84
CA PHE A 6 -14.99 -20.32 2.39
C PHE A 6 -14.81 -20.42 3.89
N LEU A 7 -13.75 -19.81 4.39
CA LEU A 7 -13.40 -19.77 5.80
C LEU A 7 -13.44 -18.34 6.33
N GLU A 8 -14.28 -18.08 7.32
CA GLU A 8 -14.20 -16.88 8.15
C GLU A 8 -13.19 -17.09 9.28
N ILE A 9 -12.18 -16.19 9.37
CA ILE A 9 -11.05 -16.40 10.27
C ILE A 9 -11.39 -15.95 11.68
N ASN A 10 -11.99 -16.83 12.46
CA ASN A 10 -12.05 -16.68 13.93
C ASN A 10 -11.08 -17.64 14.66
N SER A 11 -10.49 -18.63 13.96
CA SER A 11 -9.50 -19.54 14.52
C SER A 11 -8.80 -20.34 13.41
N ILE A 12 -7.80 -19.74 12.76
CA ILE A 12 -7.07 -20.42 11.69
C ILE A 12 -6.41 -21.74 12.18
N ASP A 13 -5.95 -21.77 13.43
CA ASP A 13 -5.29 -22.96 14.00
C ASP A 13 -6.19 -24.19 14.01
N SER A 14 -7.50 -24.03 14.28
CA SER A 14 -8.47 -25.12 14.22
C SER A 14 -8.77 -25.59 12.80
N GLU A 15 -8.56 -24.73 11.81
CA GLU A 15 -8.93 -24.98 10.41
C GLU A 15 -7.75 -25.45 9.54
N ILE A 16 -6.52 -25.40 10.05
CA ILE A 16 -5.32 -25.83 9.30
C ILE A 16 -5.48 -27.25 8.71
N ASN A 17 -6.06 -28.17 9.47
CA ASN A 17 -6.28 -29.54 8.98
C ASN A 17 -7.32 -29.62 7.85
N ASN A 18 -8.25 -28.68 7.79
CA ASN A 18 -9.18 -28.55 6.67
C ASN A 18 -8.50 -27.93 5.47
N LEU A 19 -7.74 -26.86 5.66
CA LEU A 19 -6.99 -26.18 4.60
C LEU A 19 -6.00 -27.13 3.90
N LYS A 20 -5.37 -28.05 4.64
CA LYS A 20 -4.46 -29.08 4.10
C LYS A 20 -5.15 -30.09 3.15
N LYS A 21 -6.47 -30.15 3.12
CA LYS A 21 -7.20 -31.03 2.19
C LYS A 21 -7.39 -30.40 0.81
N HIS A 22 -7.07 -29.12 0.66
CA HIS A 22 -7.20 -28.37 -0.58
C HIS A 22 -5.84 -28.21 -1.27
N ASP A 23 -5.85 -28.17 -2.60
CA ASP A 23 -4.63 -28.01 -3.40
C ASP A 23 -4.05 -26.59 -3.30
N PHE A 24 -4.90 -25.60 -3.01
CA PHE A 24 -4.55 -24.18 -3.02
C PHE A 24 -5.52 -23.36 -2.16
N VAL A 25 -4.98 -22.35 -1.46
CA VAL A 25 -5.75 -21.38 -0.69
C VAL A 25 -5.70 -20.03 -1.39
N PHE A 26 -6.85 -19.46 -1.71
CA PHE A 26 -6.94 -18.10 -2.20
C PHE A 26 -7.20 -17.15 -1.03
N ILE A 27 -6.23 -16.28 -0.74
CA ILE A 27 -6.35 -15.27 0.30
C ILE A 27 -7.14 -14.10 -0.28
N ALA A 28 -8.32 -13.80 0.31
CA ALA A 28 -9.17 -12.66 -0.02
C ALA A 28 -9.37 -11.77 1.21
N LEU A 29 -8.30 -11.57 1.97
CA LEU A 29 -8.27 -10.76 3.19
C LEU A 29 -7.44 -9.51 2.96
N HIS A 30 -7.86 -8.41 3.54
CA HIS A 30 -7.14 -7.15 3.49
C HIS A 30 -6.72 -6.70 4.89
N GLY A 31 -5.66 -5.87 4.95
CA GLY A 31 -5.15 -5.31 6.19
C GLY A 31 -4.38 -6.30 7.06
N THR A 32 -4.36 -6.01 8.35
CA THR A 32 -3.67 -6.84 9.37
C THR A 32 -4.12 -8.29 9.30
N PHE A 33 -3.21 -9.22 9.50
CA PHE A 33 -3.32 -10.66 9.36
C PHE A 33 -3.30 -11.15 7.90
N GLY A 34 -4.03 -10.52 6.97
CA GLY A 34 -4.09 -10.93 5.56
C GLY A 34 -2.90 -10.47 4.72
N GLU A 35 -2.41 -9.26 4.98
CA GLU A 35 -1.38 -8.59 4.16
C GLU A 35 -0.04 -8.39 4.88
N ASP A 36 0.03 -8.61 6.20
CA ASP A 36 1.20 -8.33 7.04
C ASP A 36 2.22 -9.47 7.16
N GLY A 37 2.00 -10.58 6.44
CA GLY A 37 2.84 -11.77 6.46
C GLY A 37 2.44 -12.81 7.52
N THR A 38 1.49 -12.51 8.40
CA THR A 38 1.07 -13.42 9.48
C THR A 38 0.40 -14.67 8.94
N LEU A 39 -0.62 -14.51 8.08
CA LEU A 39 -1.31 -15.63 7.46
C LEU A 39 -0.37 -16.41 6.54
N GLN A 40 0.45 -15.72 5.75
CA GLN A 40 1.43 -16.31 4.85
C GLN A 40 2.39 -17.22 5.63
N LYS A 41 2.91 -16.76 6.75
CA LYS A 41 3.75 -17.56 7.65
C LYS A 41 3.06 -18.86 8.09
N ILE A 42 1.81 -18.76 8.54
CA ILE A 42 1.04 -19.93 8.98
C ILE A 42 0.87 -20.94 7.84
N LEU A 43 0.54 -20.47 6.63
CA LEU A 43 0.36 -21.32 5.47
C LEU A 43 1.68 -21.97 5.04
N GLU A 44 2.80 -21.24 5.04
CA GLU A 44 4.14 -21.75 4.70
C GLU A 44 4.62 -22.82 5.70
N GLU A 45 4.50 -22.57 7.01
CA GLU A 45 4.85 -23.53 8.05
C GLU A 45 4.06 -24.84 7.91
N ASN A 46 2.85 -24.77 7.37
CA ASN A 46 1.98 -25.91 7.11
C ASN A 46 2.08 -26.46 5.68
N LYS A 47 2.95 -25.92 4.83
CA LYS A 47 3.18 -26.31 3.43
C LYS A 47 1.91 -26.23 2.56
N ILE A 48 1.07 -25.25 2.85
CA ILE A 48 -0.15 -24.96 2.10
C ILE A 48 0.18 -23.92 1.03
N LYS A 49 -0.15 -24.19 -0.22
CA LYS A 49 0.03 -23.25 -1.34
C LYS A 49 -1.04 -22.17 -1.28
N TYR A 50 -0.64 -20.93 -1.59
CA TYR A 50 -1.54 -19.78 -1.60
C TYR A 50 -1.14 -18.76 -2.67
N ASN A 51 -1.98 -17.75 -2.90
CA ASN A 51 -1.73 -16.64 -3.82
C ASN A 51 -0.94 -15.51 -3.14
N GLY A 52 -0.26 -14.69 -3.96
CA GLY A 52 0.40 -13.47 -3.51
C GLY A 52 1.86 -13.67 -3.12
N ALA A 53 2.38 -12.68 -2.43
CA ALA A 53 3.76 -12.63 -1.97
C ALA A 53 3.98 -13.52 -0.72
N ASP A 54 5.22 -13.95 -0.51
CA ASP A 54 5.59 -14.72 0.69
C ASP A 54 5.47 -13.89 1.99
N GLN A 55 5.67 -14.55 3.13
CA GLN A 55 5.57 -13.90 4.44
C GLN A 55 6.51 -12.70 4.59
N PHE A 56 7.73 -12.77 4.04
CA PHE A 56 8.73 -11.72 4.20
C PHE A 56 8.43 -10.52 3.28
N ALA A 57 8.05 -10.78 2.04
CA ALA A 57 7.66 -9.74 1.11
C ALA A 57 6.36 -9.06 1.56
N SER A 58 5.36 -9.81 1.99
CA SER A 58 4.12 -9.28 2.56
C SER A 58 4.38 -8.35 3.74
N LYS A 59 5.18 -8.80 4.72
CA LYS A 59 5.57 -7.99 5.88
C LYS A 59 6.29 -6.70 5.49
N LYS A 60 7.22 -6.76 4.53
CA LYS A 60 7.94 -5.58 4.05
C LYS A 60 7.01 -4.60 3.35
N CYS A 61 6.14 -5.10 2.46
CA CYS A 61 5.20 -4.26 1.71
C CYS A 61 4.20 -3.57 2.62
N PHE A 62 3.83 -4.19 3.74
CA PHE A 62 2.89 -3.63 4.70
C PHE A 62 3.50 -2.49 5.55
N ASP A 63 4.84 -2.45 5.72
CA ASP A 63 5.56 -1.34 6.38
C ASP A 63 5.92 -0.25 5.37
N LYS A 64 5.11 0.82 5.31
CA LYS A 64 5.29 1.93 4.37
C LYS A 64 6.64 2.64 4.56
N SER A 65 7.07 2.86 5.80
CA SER A 65 8.36 3.50 6.08
C SER A 65 9.55 2.66 5.59
N PHE A 66 9.43 1.34 5.68
CA PHE A 66 10.43 0.42 5.14
C PHE A 66 10.47 0.49 3.61
N CYS A 67 9.31 0.41 2.95
CA CYS A 67 9.20 0.52 1.50
C CYS A 67 9.82 1.81 0.96
N LYS A 68 9.52 2.94 1.59
CA LYS A 68 10.06 4.25 1.21
C LYS A 68 11.59 4.31 1.38
N LYS A 69 12.14 3.75 2.45
CA LYS A 69 13.60 3.67 2.63
C LYS A 69 14.27 2.83 1.54
N ILE A 70 13.66 1.72 1.15
CA ILE A 70 14.15 0.90 0.03
C ILE A 70 14.09 1.68 -1.29
N ALA A 71 12.99 2.39 -1.56
CA ALA A 71 12.84 3.23 -2.74
C ALA A 71 13.94 4.31 -2.81
N ILE A 72 14.16 5.05 -1.72
CA ILE A 72 15.20 6.09 -1.62
C ILE A 72 16.60 5.50 -1.89
N ASN A 73 16.92 4.36 -1.29
CA ASN A 73 18.22 3.70 -1.49
C ASN A 73 18.47 3.28 -2.93
N ASP A 74 17.42 3.05 -3.72
CA ASP A 74 17.48 2.73 -5.14
C ASP A 74 17.33 3.96 -6.05
N GLY A 75 17.28 5.17 -5.48
CA GLY A 75 17.15 6.43 -6.22
C GLY A 75 15.73 6.73 -6.72
N ILE A 76 14.72 6.02 -6.22
CA ILE A 76 13.31 6.24 -6.56
C ILE A 76 12.75 7.32 -5.66
N LEU A 77 12.12 8.34 -6.28
CA LEU A 77 11.49 9.44 -5.54
C LEU A 77 10.28 8.94 -4.75
N THR A 78 10.15 9.45 -3.55
CA THR A 78 8.99 9.27 -2.67
C THR A 78 8.77 10.58 -1.90
N PRO A 79 7.56 10.89 -1.45
CA PRO A 79 7.35 12.05 -0.58
C PRO A 79 8.33 12.06 0.59
N ASN A 80 8.89 13.22 0.94
CA ASN A 80 9.63 13.35 2.18
C ASN A 80 8.77 12.87 3.34
N PHE A 81 9.36 12.12 4.27
CA PHE A 81 8.60 11.55 5.36
C PHE A 81 9.38 11.46 6.67
N TYR A 82 8.64 11.49 7.74
CA TYR A 82 9.13 11.25 9.10
C TYR A 82 8.21 10.24 9.79
N ALA A 83 8.80 9.26 10.48
CA ALA A 83 8.05 8.22 11.18
C ALA A 83 8.13 8.44 12.69
N VAL A 84 6.98 8.38 13.36
CA VAL A 84 6.86 8.60 14.80
C VAL A 84 6.05 7.48 15.47
N GLU A 85 6.27 7.29 16.77
CA GLU A 85 5.52 6.36 17.62
C GLU A 85 4.76 7.10 18.74
N SER A 86 4.80 8.44 18.72
CA SER A 86 4.12 9.34 19.65
C SER A 86 4.02 10.73 19.05
N ASN A 87 3.31 11.62 19.73
CA ASN A 87 3.25 13.03 19.35
C ASN A 87 4.64 13.68 19.31
N ILE A 88 4.83 14.58 18.36
CA ILE A 88 6.07 15.36 18.22
C ILE A 88 6.04 16.58 19.13
N CYS A 89 7.12 16.80 19.86
CA CYS A 89 7.31 17.99 20.70
C CYS A 89 8.32 18.93 20.02
N ASN A 90 7.85 19.93 19.31
CA ASN A 90 8.70 20.95 18.63
C ASN A 90 9.78 20.35 17.72
N ASP A 91 9.60 19.14 17.25
CA ASP A 91 10.61 18.42 16.51
C ASP A 91 10.70 18.93 15.08
N ASN A 92 11.92 19.10 14.64
CA ASN A 92 12.19 19.30 13.23
C ASN A 92 12.03 17.96 12.52
N ILE A 93 10.92 17.78 11.78
CA ILE A 93 10.67 16.58 10.97
C ILE A 93 11.58 16.49 9.72
N GLY A 94 12.51 17.44 9.56
CA GLY A 94 13.50 17.42 8.49
C GLY A 94 13.03 18.00 7.15
N PHE A 95 11.77 18.39 7.04
CA PHE A 95 11.21 19.03 5.83
C PHE A 95 10.06 19.98 6.18
N THR A 96 9.74 20.87 5.26
CA THR A 96 8.57 21.74 5.33
C THR A 96 7.70 21.54 4.11
N SER A 97 6.39 21.54 4.30
CA SER A 97 5.41 21.41 3.23
C SER A 97 4.26 22.39 3.43
N SER A 98 3.55 22.72 2.36
CA SER A 98 2.31 23.52 2.44
C SER A 98 1.15 22.72 3.05
N LYS A 99 1.21 21.40 2.95
CA LYS A 99 0.26 20.44 3.53
C LYS A 99 0.99 19.16 3.92
N TYR A 100 0.48 18.48 4.91
CA TYR A 100 1.04 17.22 5.40
C TYR A 100 0.01 16.10 5.30
N VAL A 101 0.49 14.91 4.97
CA VAL A 101 -0.28 13.66 5.03
C VAL A 101 0.15 12.91 6.26
N ILE A 102 -0.80 12.58 7.12
CA ILE A 102 -0.59 11.78 8.32
C ILE A 102 -1.36 10.48 8.17
N LYS A 103 -0.67 9.36 8.35
CA LYS A 103 -1.28 8.03 8.18
C LYS A 103 -0.58 6.97 9.02
N PRO A 104 -1.30 5.90 9.42
CA PRO A 104 -0.67 4.72 10.00
C PRO A 104 0.38 4.12 9.07
N ASN A 105 1.48 3.62 9.65
CA ASN A 105 2.57 3.03 8.87
C ASN A 105 2.18 1.69 8.22
N SER A 106 1.39 0.86 8.95
CA SER A 106 1.09 -0.53 8.58
C SER A 106 -0.42 -0.77 8.57
N GLN A 107 -1.14 0.06 7.80
CA GLN A 107 -2.58 -0.08 7.59
C GLN A 107 -2.94 0.14 6.12
N GLY A 108 -4.02 -0.52 5.69
CA GLY A 108 -4.61 -0.37 4.37
C GLY A 108 -5.81 0.59 4.35
N SER A 109 -6.45 0.70 3.18
CA SER A 109 -7.78 1.32 3.00
C SER A 109 -7.93 2.77 3.50
N SER A 110 -6.85 3.53 3.61
CA SER A 110 -6.86 4.92 4.11
C SER A 110 -7.47 5.08 5.51
N VAL A 111 -7.45 4.04 6.34
CA VAL A 111 -7.88 4.11 7.74
C VAL A 111 -6.89 4.97 8.51
N GLY A 112 -7.37 5.90 9.33
CA GLY A 112 -6.52 6.82 10.10
C GLY A 112 -5.74 7.84 9.26
N PHE A 113 -6.10 8.01 7.98
CA PHE A 113 -5.49 8.98 7.07
C PHE A 113 -6.04 10.38 7.32
N SER A 114 -5.15 11.37 7.37
CA SER A 114 -5.50 12.80 7.48
C SER A 114 -4.61 13.64 6.59
N VAL A 115 -5.16 14.74 6.07
CA VAL A 115 -4.39 15.81 5.42
C VAL A 115 -4.59 17.07 6.24
N VAL A 116 -3.49 17.70 6.63
CA VAL A 116 -3.49 18.93 7.42
C VAL A 116 -2.73 20.04 6.70
N ASP A 117 -3.25 21.26 6.81
CA ASP A 117 -2.69 22.44 6.15
C ASP A 117 -1.61 23.13 7.01
N ASN A 118 -1.61 22.88 8.32
CA ASN A 118 -0.71 23.54 9.25
C ASN A 118 0.09 22.52 10.06
N PHE A 119 1.32 22.88 10.38
CA PHE A 119 2.18 22.05 11.23
C PHE A 119 1.58 21.84 12.64
N GLU A 120 0.86 22.84 13.14
CA GLU A 120 0.22 22.81 14.45
C GLU A 120 -0.85 21.72 14.59
N ASP A 121 -1.48 21.33 13.47
CA ASP A 121 -2.53 20.32 13.44
C ASP A 121 -1.99 18.89 13.37
N ILE A 122 -0.67 18.72 13.14
CA ILE A 122 -0.05 17.39 12.96
C ILE A 122 -0.27 16.49 14.16
N ASN A 123 -0.12 16.98 15.39
CA ASN A 123 -0.26 16.16 16.59
C ASN A 123 -1.68 15.59 16.75
N SER A 124 -2.70 16.40 16.44
CA SER A 124 -4.10 15.92 16.47
C SER A 124 -4.34 14.82 15.43
N ALA A 125 -3.71 14.92 14.27
CA ALA A 125 -3.78 13.91 13.23
C ALA A 125 -2.95 12.64 13.58
N ILE A 126 -1.83 12.80 14.29
CA ILE A 126 -1.06 11.66 14.84
C ILE A 126 -1.90 10.88 15.84
N ASP A 127 -2.60 11.55 16.76
CA ASP A 127 -3.48 10.89 17.75
C ASP A 127 -4.52 10.00 17.03
N VAL A 128 -5.16 10.51 15.97
CA VAL A 128 -6.12 9.73 15.18
C VAL A 128 -5.45 8.52 14.51
N ALA A 129 -4.25 8.67 13.98
CA ALA A 129 -3.54 7.59 13.30
C ALA A 129 -3.02 6.52 14.29
N LEU A 130 -2.64 6.92 15.51
CA LEU A 130 -2.19 6.02 16.59
C LEU A 130 -3.30 5.11 17.13
N ASP A 131 -4.58 5.44 16.90
CA ASP A 131 -5.69 4.52 17.20
C ASP A 131 -5.65 3.24 16.35
N PHE A 132 -4.91 3.26 15.22
CA PHE A 132 -4.88 2.17 14.24
C PHE A 132 -3.50 1.50 14.10
N ASP A 133 -2.42 2.15 14.50
CA ASP A 133 -1.06 1.61 14.44
C ASP A 133 -0.18 2.28 15.52
N ASN A 134 0.78 1.57 16.04
CA ASN A 134 1.76 2.11 16.98
C ASN A 134 2.85 2.98 16.33
N LYS A 135 2.81 3.11 15.00
CA LYS A 135 3.75 3.91 14.20
C LYS A 135 3.00 4.70 13.12
N VAL A 136 3.29 5.97 13.04
CA VAL A 136 2.63 6.91 12.13
C VAL A 136 3.65 7.52 11.19
N LEU A 137 3.27 7.72 9.93
CA LEU A 137 4.02 8.49 8.95
C LEU A 137 3.45 9.89 8.84
N ILE A 138 4.33 10.87 8.88
CA ILE A 138 4.12 12.25 8.49
C ILE A 138 4.81 12.41 7.14
N GLU A 139 4.08 12.74 6.09
CA GLU A 139 4.61 12.91 4.75
C GLU A 139 4.32 14.32 4.21
N GLU A 140 5.17 14.81 3.34
CA GLU A 140 4.79 15.97 2.52
C GLU A 140 3.63 15.58 1.59
N TYR A 141 2.72 16.51 1.40
CA TYR A 141 1.63 16.31 0.45
C TYR A 141 2.11 16.54 -0.98
N ILE A 142 2.01 15.50 -1.82
CA ILE A 142 2.26 15.60 -3.26
C ILE A 142 0.93 15.73 -3.99
N GLY A 143 0.77 16.82 -4.72
CA GLY A 143 -0.38 17.04 -5.61
C GLY A 143 -0.32 16.19 -6.88
N GLY A 144 -1.11 16.58 -7.89
CA GLY A 144 -1.11 15.96 -9.22
C GLY A 144 -1.90 14.66 -9.33
N ASN A 145 -1.60 13.90 -10.39
CA ASN A 145 -2.34 12.71 -10.76
C ASN A 145 -2.01 11.53 -9.83
N GLU A 146 -3.05 10.80 -9.42
CA GLU A 146 -2.88 9.54 -8.70
C GLU A 146 -2.88 8.39 -9.70
N LEU A 147 -1.82 7.59 -9.68
CA LEU A 147 -1.58 6.54 -10.65
C LEU A 147 -1.33 5.21 -9.94
N THR A 148 -1.81 4.14 -10.54
CA THR A 148 -1.55 2.80 -10.03
C THR A 148 -1.13 1.87 -11.15
N VAL A 149 -0.22 0.94 -10.85
CA VAL A 149 0.32 -0.04 -11.80
C VAL A 149 0.13 -1.44 -11.25
N PRO A 150 -0.78 -2.23 -11.82
CA PRO A 150 -0.87 -3.65 -11.51
C PRO A 150 0.33 -4.40 -12.11
N ILE A 151 0.85 -5.37 -11.36
CA ILE A 151 1.91 -6.28 -11.80
C ILE A 151 1.41 -7.70 -11.62
N LEU A 152 1.63 -8.54 -12.63
CA LEU A 152 1.30 -9.97 -12.60
C LEU A 152 2.36 -10.75 -13.38
N GLY A 153 2.91 -11.80 -12.75
CA GLY A 153 3.91 -12.67 -13.41
C GLY A 153 5.15 -11.91 -13.90
N GLY A 154 5.59 -10.89 -13.17
CA GLY A 154 6.74 -10.07 -13.54
C GLY A 154 6.49 -9.09 -14.71
N GLN A 155 5.23 -8.85 -15.08
CA GLN A 155 4.85 -7.91 -16.12
C GLN A 155 4.02 -6.76 -15.55
N ALA A 156 4.38 -5.51 -15.85
CA ALA A 156 3.59 -4.33 -15.53
C ALA A 156 2.45 -4.16 -16.55
N PHE A 157 1.23 -4.13 -16.04
CA PHE A 157 0.02 -3.87 -16.82
C PHE A 157 -0.13 -2.38 -17.15
N PRO A 158 -1.15 -1.98 -17.92
CA PRO A 158 -1.37 -0.56 -18.19
C PRO A 158 -1.48 0.27 -16.92
N VAL A 159 -0.89 1.46 -16.97
CA VAL A 159 -1.02 2.45 -15.89
C VAL A 159 -2.47 2.91 -15.82
N ILE A 160 -3.03 2.95 -14.63
CA ILE A 160 -4.40 3.41 -14.37
C ILE A 160 -4.31 4.74 -13.63
N GLU A 161 -5.00 5.76 -14.13
CA GLU A 161 -5.19 7.00 -13.41
C GLU A 161 -6.46 6.91 -12.57
N ILE A 162 -6.36 7.34 -11.32
CA ILE A 162 -7.45 7.39 -10.36
C ILE A 162 -7.82 8.85 -10.15
N ILE A 163 -9.04 9.23 -10.51
CA ILE A 163 -9.54 10.59 -10.41
C ILE A 163 -10.65 10.61 -9.36
N PRO A 164 -10.35 11.03 -8.10
CA PRO A 164 -11.40 11.23 -7.10
C PRO A 164 -12.33 12.38 -7.54
N LYS A 165 -13.63 12.20 -7.39
CA LYS A 165 -14.60 13.26 -7.72
C LYS A 165 -14.59 14.42 -6.74
N GLU A 166 -14.27 14.13 -5.49
CA GLU A 166 -14.17 15.11 -4.41
C GLU A 166 -12.94 14.85 -3.54
N GLY A 167 -12.22 15.89 -3.19
CA GLY A 167 -11.16 15.88 -2.20
C GLY A 167 -9.97 14.97 -2.55
N PHE A 168 -9.68 14.01 -1.68
CA PHE A 168 -8.55 13.08 -1.77
C PHE A 168 -9.04 11.67 -2.05
N TYR A 169 -8.14 10.79 -2.49
CA TYR A 169 -8.45 9.37 -2.66
C TYR A 169 -8.46 8.68 -1.28
N ASP A 170 -9.46 9.03 -0.48
CA ASP A 170 -9.72 8.51 0.85
C ASP A 170 -10.54 7.20 0.82
N TYR A 171 -10.99 6.76 2.00
CA TYR A 171 -11.83 5.57 2.13
C TYR A 171 -13.11 5.67 1.31
N SER A 172 -13.78 6.83 1.30
CA SER A 172 -15.02 7.04 0.55
C SER A 172 -14.77 6.98 -0.96
N ALA A 173 -13.69 7.59 -1.44
CA ALA A 173 -13.29 7.56 -2.84
C ALA A 173 -12.91 6.14 -3.31
N LYS A 174 -12.41 5.27 -2.41
CA LYS A 174 -12.05 3.89 -2.71
C LYS A 174 -13.25 2.94 -2.79
N TYR A 175 -14.22 3.07 -1.88
CA TYR A 175 -15.25 2.04 -1.68
C TYR A 175 -16.66 2.48 -2.03
N VAL A 176 -16.94 3.78 -2.13
CA VAL A 176 -18.27 4.25 -2.52
C VAL A 176 -18.35 4.31 -4.05
N LYS A 177 -19.25 3.51 -4.61
CA LYS A 177 -19.43 3.43 -6.07
C LYS A 177 -19.70 4.80 -6.69
N GLY A 178 -18.85 5.16 -7.64
CA GLY A 178 -18.99 6.40 -8.41
C GLY A 178 -18.30 7.62 -7.77
N MET A 179 -17.56 7.47 -6.67
CA MET A 179 -16.76 8.54 -6.07
C MET A 179 -15.38 8.69 -6.71
N SER A 180 -14.97 7.75 -7.54
CA SER A 180 -13.75 7.83 -8.33
C SER A 180 -14.03 7.43 -9.78
N GLU A 181 -13.30 8.03 -10.70
CA GLU A 181 -13.21 7.65 -12.11
C GLU A 181 -11.85 7.00 -12.35
N TYR A 182 -11.82 5.99 -13.22
CA TYR A 182 -10.60 5.26 -13.58
C TYR A 182 -10.37 5.37 -15.07
N VAL A 183 -9.22 5.92 -15.45
CA VAL A 183 -8.78 6.02 -16.85
C VAL A 183 -7.71 4.95 -17.11
N CYS A 184 -8.03 3.99 -17.96
CA CYS A 184 -7.14 2.87 -18.28
C CYS A 184 -7.11 2.61 -19.80
N PRO A 185 -5.95 2.72 -20.45
CA PRO A 185 -4.67 3.25 -19.94
C PRO A 185 -4.74 4.75 -19.64
N SER A 186 -3.92 5.21 -18.68
CA SER A 186 -3.78 6.63 -18.38
C SER A 186 -3.21 7.43 -19.55
N GLU A 187 -3.57 8.71 -19.66
CA GLU A 187 -3.18 9.60 -20.78
C GLU A 187 -1.97 10.48 -20.45
N ILE A 188 -1.00 9.97 -19.66
CA ILE A 188 0.19 10.71 -19.20
C ILE A 188 1.33 10.80 -20.23
N GLY A 189 1.16 10.18 -21.40
CA GLY A 189 2.17 10.12 -22.48
C GLY A 189 3.12 8.91 -22.35
N GLU A 190 3.66 8.49 -23.48
CA GLU A 190 4.40 7.22 -23.61
C GLU A 190 5.67 7.16 -22.74
N LYS A 191 6.42 8.28 -22.68
CA LYS A 191 7.66 8.35 -21.89
C LYS A 191 7.39 8.11 -20.40
N LEU A 192 6.46 8.85 -19.82
CA LEU A 192 6.12 8.71 -18.40
C LEU A 192 5.46 7.35 -18.11
N THR A 193 4.63 6.85 -19.03
CA THR A 193 4.03 5.51 -18.91
C THR A 193 5.13 4.42 -18.81
N THR A 194 6.15 4.50 -19.64
CA THR A 194 7.28 3.55 -19.61
C THR A 194 8.03 3.67 -18.29
N GLU A 195 8.40 4.88 -17.89
CA GLU A 195 9.16 5.16 -16.67
C GLU A 195 8.42 4.69 -15.39
N ILE A 196 7.11 4.94 -15.30
CA ILE A 196 6.29 4.48 -14.17
C ILE A 196 6.21 2.94 -14.11
N LYS A 197 6.03 2.29 -15.27
CA LYS A 197 5.98 0.81 -15.34
C LYS A 197 7.30 0.18 -14.94
N ASP A 198 8.42 0.72 -15.39
CA ASP A 198 9.76 0.24 -15.04
C ASP A 198 10.03 0.46 -13.55
N THR A 199 9.64 1.61 -13.01
CA THR A 199 9.74 1.92 -11.57
C THR A 199 8.88 0.96 -10.74
N ALA A 200 7.65 0.67 -11.17
CA ALA A 200 6.77 -0.27 -10.49
C ALA A 200 7.35 -1.69 -10.45
N LEU A 201 7.88 -2.18 -11.57
CA LEU A 201 8.57 -3.47 -11.64
C LEU A 201 9.80 -3.50 -10.73
N ARG A 202 10.57 -2.42 -10.71
CA ARG A 202 11.73 -2.30 -9.84
C ARG A 202 11.36 -2.39 -8.36
N ILE A 203 10.34 -1.66 -7.91
CA ILE A 203 9.82 -1.72 -6.53
C ILE A 203 9.34 -3.13 -6.19
N HIS A 204 8.56 -3.76 -7.07
CA HIS A 204 8.07 -5.13 -6.92
C HIS A 204 9.22 -6.12 -6.65
N GLN A 205 10.30 -6.03 -7.44
CA GLN A 205 11.48 -6.88 -7.30
C GLN A 205 12.27 -6.60 -6.02
N LEU A 206 12.52 -5.32 -5.69
CA LEU A 206 13.27 -4.90 -4.50
C LEU A 206 12.62 -5.37 -3.20
N LEU A 207 11.29 -5.41 -3.16
CA LEU A 207 10.54 -5.85 -1.99
C LEU A 207 10.31 -7.37 -1.95
N GLY A 208 10.67 -8.08 -3.03
CA GLY A 208 10.59 -9.53 -3.13
C GLY A 208 9.20 -10.05 -3.47
N CYS A 209 8.35 -9.23 -4.08
CA CYS A 209 7.07 -9.72 -4.61
C CYS A 209 7.33 -10.63 -5.82
N GLU A 210 6.63 -11.78 -5.91
CA GLU A 210 6.88 -12.75 -6.98
C GLU A 210 5.67 -12.91 -7.92
N VAL A 211 4.46 -13.00 -7.37
CA VAL A 211 3.27 -13.38 -8.14
C VAL A 211 2.58 -12.17 -8.71
N TYR A 212 2.13 -11.29 -7.86
CA TYR A 212 1.47 -10.05 -8.24
C TYR A 212 1.62 -8.98 -7.17
N SER A 213 1.43 -7.74 -7.55
CA SER A 213 1.32 -6.58 -6.66
C SER A 213 0.63 -5.43 -7.38
N ARG A 214 0.33 -4.38 -6.65
CA ARG A 214 -0.11 -3.10 -7.21
C ARG A 214 0.74 -1.99 -6.57
N VAL A 215 1.34 -1.16 -7.40
CA VAL A 215 2.20 -0.06 -6.94
C VAL A 215 1.51 1.26 -7.23
N ASP A 216 1.41 2.10 -6.19
CA ASP A 216 0.67 3.35 -6.22
C ASP A 216 1.65 4.54 -6.24
N PHE A 217 1.37 5.54 -7.08
CA PHE A 217 2.23 6.70 -7.35
C PHE A 217 1.46 8.01 -7.36
N LYS A 218 2.18 9.11 -7.13
CA LYS A 218 1.78 10.46 -7.55
C LYS A 218 2.67 10.93 -8.70
N LEU A 219 2.04 11.55 -9.70
CA LEU A 219 2.74 12.24 -10.78
C LEU A 219 2.51 13.75 -10.60
N PHE A 220 3.57 14.47 -10.30
CA PHE A 220 3.52 15.93 -10.12
C PHE A 220 4.71 16.61 -10.80
N ASN A 221 4.46 17.60 -11.64
CA ASN A 221 5.48 18.33 -12.41
C ASN A 221 6.41 17.40 -13.23
N ASN A 222 5.89 16.32 -13.81
CA ASN A 222 6.62 15.26 -14.52
C ASN A 222 7.58 14.45 -13.63
N GLU A 223 7.48 14.54 -12.31
CA GLU A 223 8.19 13.70 -11.36
C GLU A 223 7.27 12.62 -10.81
N ILE A 224 7.79 11.39 -10.72
CA ILE A 224 7.06 10.19 -10.28
C ILE A 224 7.43 9.91 -8.83
N TYR A 225 6.45 10.02 -7.93
CA TYR A 225 6.62 9.76 -6.51
C TYR A 225 5.97 8.44 -6.12
N PHE A 226 6.77 7.49 -5.67
CA PHE A 226 6.28 6.23 -5.09
C PHE A 226 5.56 6.49 -3.77
N LEU A 227 4.34 5.97 -3.64
CA LEU A 227 3.55 6.08 -2.41
C LEU A 227 3.59 4.80 -1.57
N GLU A 228 3.13 3.70 -2.14
CA GLU A 228 3.03 2.41 -1.48
C GLU A 228 2.95 1.25 -2.49
N ILE A 229 3.13 0.03 -2.00
CA ILE A 229 2.91 -1.20 -2.75
C ILE A 229 1.96 -2.11 -1.97
N ASN A 230 1.02 -2.70 -2.67
CA ASN A 230 0.08 -3.68 -2.14
C ASN A 230 0.48 -5.06 -2.65
N SER A 231 0.88 -5.96 -1.74
CA SER A 231 1.30 -7.33 -2.08
C SER A 231 0.12 -8.29 -2.28
N LEU A 232 -1.07 -7.88 -1.85
CA LEU A 232 -2.35 -8.60 -2.01
C LEU A 232 -3.43 -7.62 -2.47
N PRO A 233 -3.34 -7.07 -3.71
CA PRO A 233 -4.31 -6.11 -4.20
C PRO A 233 -5.69 -6.73 -4.37
N GLY A 234 -6.74 -6.00 -3.96
CA GLY A 234 -8.15 -6.32 -4.17
C GLY A 234 -8.68 -5.82 -5.49
#